data_247f5aecac49da82ab604194126fc433
#
_entry.id   247f5aecac49da82ab604194126fc433
#
_cell.length_a   1.000
_cell.length_b   1.000
_cell.length_c   1.000
_cell.angle_alpha   90.00
_cell.angle_beta   90.00
_cell.angle_gamma   90.00
#
_symmetry.space_group_name_H-M   'P 1'
#
loop_
_entity.id
_entity.type
_entity.pdbx_description
1 polymer ?
#
loop_
_entity_poly.entity_id
_entity_poly.type
_entity_poly.pdbx_seq_one_letter_code
_entity_poly.pdbx_strand_id
1 'polypeptide(L)'
;LTCNRLEGAFTLLALHTDFPDRIVAARRNSPLVIGLGEGENFLGSDVSGFIDYTKNAVEMANDQIVTITATSYDIIDFAGNKAQGKPFKVEWDAAAAEKGGFSSFMEKEIHDQPTAVRDTLMGRFDENGKLTLDELHIDETVLRSIDKIIVIACGTAAYAGHVAKYAIEHWCRIPVEIELAHEFRYRD
;
A
#
# COMPACT_ATOMS: atom_id res chain seq x y z
N LEU A 1 -14.41 -1.70 20.80
CA LEU A 1 -13.67 -2.69 21.61
C LEU A 1 -12.56 -3.37 20.79
N THR A 2 -12.86 -3.95 19.62
CA THR A 2 -11.86 -4.67 18.80
C THR A 2 -10.68 -3.79 18.39
N CYS A 3 -10.94 -2.61 17.82
CA CYS A 3 -9.90 -1.70 17.34
C CYS A 3 -8.92 -1.25 18.43
N ASN A 4 -9.37 -1.17 19.72
CA ASN A 4 -8.52 -0.84 20.85
C ASN A 4 -7.56 -1.97 21.26
N ARG A 5 -7.80 -3.18 20.77
CA ARG A 5 -6.97 -4.37 21.05
C ARG A 5 -5.99 -4.68 19.93
N LEU A 6 -6.13 -4.00 18.79
CA LEU A 6 -5.24 -4.15 17.65
C LEU A 6 -4.06 -3.20 17.78
N GLU A 7 -2.89 -3.71 17.47
CA GLU A 7 -1.64 -2.96 17.45
C GLU A 7 -1.15 -2.78 15.99
N GLY A 8 -0.36 -1.72 15.76
CA GLY A 8 0.21 -1.43 14.46
C GLY A 8 -0.73 -0.67 13.51
N ALA A 9 -0.35 -0.61 12.23
CA ALA A 9 -1.12 0.04 11.18
C ALA A 9 -2.13 -0.94 10.59
N PHE A 10 -3.36 -0.51 10.41
CA PHE A 10 -4.40 -1.34 9.77
C PHE A 10 -5.50 -0.50 9.13
N THR A 11 -6.12 -1.07 8.11
CA THR A 11 -7.43 -0.70 7.60
C THR A 11 -8.27 -1.97 7.53
N LEU A 12 -9.40 -1.98 8.22
CA LEU A 12 -10.31 -3.10 8.30
C LEU A 12 -11.66 -2.72 7.70
N LEU A 13 -12.25 -3.63 6.93
CA LEU A 13 -13.62 -3.54 6.46
C LEU A 13 -14.37 -4.80 6.91
N ALA A 14 -15.57 -4.62 7.40
CA ALA A 14 -16.42 -5.70 7.90
C ALA A 14 -17.83 -5.62 7.28
N LEU A 15 -18.31 -6.78 6.85
CA LEU A 15 -19.67 -7.03 6.41
C LEU A 15 -20.31 -8.05 7.34
N HIS A 16 -21.61 -7.92 7.58
CA HIS A 16 -22.37 -8.87 8.41
C HIS A 16 -23.66 -9.29 7.73
N THR A 17 -23.96 -10.55 7.76
CA THR A 17 -25.15 -11.11 7.09
C THR A 17 -26.48 -10.56 7.61
N ASP A 18 -26.54 -10.24 8.90
CA ASP A 18 -27.75 -9.64 9.52
C ASP A 18 -27.92 -8.15 9.20
N PHE A 19 -26.86 -7.52 8.66
CA PHE A 19 -26.84 -6.10 8.29
C PHE A 19 -26.23 -5.91 6.90
N PRO A 20 -26.86 -6.46 5.85
CA PRO A 20 -26.28 -6.47 4.49
C PRO A 20 -26.30 -5.08 3.83
N ASP A 21 -27.02 -4.13 4.43
CA ASP A 21 -27.20 -2.76 3.96
C ASP A 21 -26.04 -1.82 4.32
N ARG A 22 -25.04 -2.31 5.04
CA ARG A 22 -23.94 -1.45 5.55
C ARG A 22 -22.58 -2.12 5.55
N ILE A 23 -21.56 -1.31 5.45
CA ILE A 23 -20.16 -1.68 5.67
C ILE A 23 -19.64 -0.90 6.86
N VAL A 24 -18.95 -1.57 7.75
CA VAL A 24 -18.22 -0.94 8.86
C VAL A 24 -16.73 -1.02 8.56
N ALA A 25 -16.04 0.10 8.62
CA ALA A 25 -14.59 0.13 8.42
C ALA A 25 -13.89 0.94 9.52
N ALA A 26 -12.64 0.59 9.77
CA ALA A 26 -11.80 1.25 10.75
C ALA A 26 -10.37 1.41 10.23
N ARG A 27 -9.70 2.49 10.64
CA ARG A 27 -8.30 2.70 10.26
C ARG A 27 -7.44 3.17 11.43
N ARG A 28 -6.16 2.79 11.37
CA ARG A 28 -5.05 3.32 12.19
C ARG A 28 -3.77 3.30 11.37
N ASN A 29 -3.12 4.45 11.17
CA ASN A 29 -1.84 4.60 10.46
C ASN A 29 -1.81 3.96 9.05
N SER A 30 -2.97 3.77 8.44
CA SER A 30 -3.18 3.21 7.11
C SER A 30 -4.30 4.01 6.44
N PRO A 31 -4.22 4.34 5.14
CA PRO A 31 -5.20 5.22 4.51
C PRO A 31 -6.59 4.57 4.42
N LEU A 32 -7.62 5.41 4.56
CA LEU A 32 -9.02 5.06 4.26
C LEU A 32 -9.77 6.32 3.86
N VAL A 33 -10.43 6.27 2.71
CA VAL A 33 -11.21 7.35 2.12
C VAL A 33 -12.62 6.85 1.81
N ILE A 34 -13.60 7.70 2.03
CA ILE A 34 -15.00 7.45 1.70
C ILE A 34 -15.29 8.20 0.38
N GLY A 35 -15.83 7.51 -0.62
CA GLY A 35 -16.40 8.13 -1.81
C GLY A 35 -17.91 8.31 -1.64
N LEU A 36 -18.43 9.51 -1.92
CA LEU A 36 -19.84 9.83 -1.80
C LEU A 36 -20.49 9.89 -3.18
N GLY A 37 -21.23 8.85 -3.55
CA GLY A 37 -21.95 8.75 -4.81
C GLY A 37 -23.44 9.06 -4.66
N GLU A 38 -24.19 8.89 -5.75
CA GLU A 38 -25.65 9.05 -5.79
C GLU A 38 -26.32 7.67 -5.58
N GLY A 39 -26.86 7.46 -4.39
CA GLY A 39 -27.48 6.16 -4.02
C GLY A 39 -26.46 5.05 -3.74
N GLU A 40 -25.21 5.37 -3.69
CA GLU A 40 -24.13 4.45 -3.34
C GLU A 40 -22.94 5.21 -2.70
N ASN A 41 -22.23 4.55 -1.80
CA ASN A 41 -21.02 5.06 -1.18
C ASN A 41 -19.91 4.02 -1.28
N PHE A 42 -18.68 4.49 -1.32
CA PHE A 42 -17.49 3.68 -1.55
C PHE A 42 -16.51 3.79 -0.38
N LEU A 43 -15.71 2.75 -0.19
CA LEU A 43 -14.55 2.75 0.69
C LEU A 43 -13.32 2.30 -0.10
N GLY A 44 -12.24 3.03 0.03
CA GLY A 44 -10.96 2.70 -0.60
C GLY A 44 -9.78 3.21 0.20
N SER A 45 -8.62 2.64 0.00
CA SER A 45 -7.37 3.19 0.55
C SER A 45 -6.94 4.46 -0.21
N ASP A 46 -7.44 4.64 -1.43
CA ASP A 46 -7.16 5.78 -2.30
C ASP A 46 -8.39 6.10 -3.16
N VAL A 47 -8.50 7.36 -3.61
CA VAL A 47 -9.59 7.83 -4.47
C VAL A 47 -9.63 7.14 -5.83
N SER A 48 -8.51 6.63 -6.32
CA SER A 48 -8.42 5.88 -7.58
C SER A 48 -9.35 4.68 -7.64
N GLY A 49 -9.69 4.10 -6.48
CA GLY A 49 -10.60 2.98 -6.37
C GLY A 49 -12.06 3.29 -6.73
N PHE A 50 -12.47 4.56 -6.70
CA PHE A 50 -13.86 4.98 -6.96
C PHE A 50 -14.00 6.29 -7.76
N ILE A 51 -12.90 6.85 -8.25
CA ILE A 51 -12.91 8.15 -8.94
C ILE A 51 -13.79 8.16 -10.20
N ASP A 52 -13.96 7.02 -10.84
CA ASP A 52 -14.81 6.87 -12.02
C ASP A 52 -16.31 6.94 -11.67
N TYR A 53 -16.68 6.81 -10.39
CA TYR A 53 -18.05 6.84 -9.89
C TYR A 53 -18.38 8.14 -9.17
N THR A 54 -17.45 8.67 -8.39
CA THR A 54 -17.65 9.93 -7.67
C THR A 54 -16.34 10.69 -7.45
N LYS A 55 -16.47 12.03 -7.45
CA LYS A 55 -15.37 12.95 -7.10
C LYS A 55 -15.48 13.51 -5.69
N ASN A 56 -16.60 13.30 -5.01
CA ASN A 56 -16.81 13.79 -3.66
C ASN A 56 -16.27 12.75 -2.69
N ALA A 57 -15.34 13.14 -1.87
CA ALA A 57 -14.67 12.24 -0.95
C ALA A 57 -14.54 12.80 0.45
N VAL A 58 -14.38 11.92 1.44
CA VAL A 58 -14.10 12.26 2.83
C VAL A 58 -12.89 11.46 3.29
N GLU A 59 -11.81 12.15 3.63
CA GLU A 59 -10.64 11.56 4.24
C GLU A 59 -10.92 11.29 5.72
N MET A 60 -10.63 10.07 6.16
CA MET A 60 -10.73 9.70 7.57
C MET A 60 -9.43 10.02 8.32
N ALA A 61 -9.56 10.51 9.54
CA ALA A 61 -8.42 10.64 10.45
C ALA A 61 -8.02 9.30 11.07
N ASN A 62 -6.88 9.25 11.76
CA ASN A 62 -6.48 8.06 12.51
C ASN A 62 -7.46 7.76 13.65
N ASP A 63 -7.53 6.48 14.01
CA ASP A 63 -8.33 5.96 15.11
C ASP A 63 -9.84 6.26 14.97
N GLN A 64 -10.31 6.23 13.72
CA GLN A 64 -11.73 6.40 13.41
C GLN A 64 -12.33 5.11 12.85
N ILE A 65 -13.62 4.97 13.10
CA ILE A 65 -14.51 3.95 12.57
C ILE A 65 -15.58 4.65 11.76
N VAL A 66 -15.88 4.15 10.58
CA VAL A 66 -17.01 4.60 9.76
C VAL A 66 -18.00 3.47 9.56
N THR A 67 -19.27 3.80 9.60
CA THR A 67 -20.36 2.97 9.08
C THR A 67 -20.91 3.66 7.84
N ILE A 68 -20.86 3.00 6.69
CA ILE A 68 -21.50 3.51 5.47
C ILE A 68 -22.69 2.66 5.08
N THR A 69 -23.68 3.31 4.50
CA THR A 69 -24.81 2.71 3.77
C THR A 69 -24.81 3.26 2.35
N ALA A 70 -25.76 2.86 1.54
CA ALA A 70 -25.90 3.42 0.19
C ALA A 70 -26.11 4.94 0.17
N THR A 71 -26.67 5.54 1.23
CA THR A 71 -27.07 6.95 1.23
C THR A 71 -26.51 7.78 2.39
N SER A 72 -25.79 7.16 3.30
CA SER A 72 -25.27 7.85 4.49
C SER A 72 -23.93 7.28 4.96
N TYR A 73 -23.24 8.09 5.76
CA TYR A 73 -22.09 7.62 6.55
C TYR A 73 -22.12 8.27 7.94
N ASP A 74 -21.60 7.56 8.91
CA ASP A 74 -21.40 8.04 10.28
C ASP A 74 -20.00 7.65 10.76
N ILE A 75 -19.28 8.60 11.38
CA ILE A 75 -17.91 8.41 11.84
C ILE A 75 -17.85 8.60 13.36
N ILE A 76 -17.20 7.65 14.02
CA ILE A 76 -16.86 7.72 15.44
C ILE A 76 -15.37 7.51 15.65
N ASP A 77 -14.83 7.97 16.77
CA ASP A 77 -13.49 7.60 17.21
C ASP A 77 -13.47 6.22 17.90
N PHE A 78 -12.30 5.71 18.23
CA PHE A 78 -12.17 4.41 18.93
C PHE A 78 -12.69 4.43 20.36
N ALA A 79 -12.96 5.61 20.94
CA ALA A 79 -13.65 5.75 22.22
C ALA A 79 -15.18 5.73 22.08
N GLY A 80 -15.69 5.79 20.84
CA GLY A 80 -17.12 5.80 20.54
C GLY A 80 -17.73 7.20 20.47
N ASN A 81 -16.93 8.27 20.51
CA ASN A 81 -17.42 9.63 20.37
C ASN A 81 -17.64 9.94 18.89
N LYS A 82 -18.64 10.80 18.62
CA LYS A 82 -18.89 11.29 17.27
C LYS A 82 -17.67 12.03 16.74
N ALA A 83 -17.25 11.69 15.53
CA ALA A 83 -16.11 12.28 14.85
C ALA A 83 -16.50 12.77 13.45
N GLN A 84 -15.60 13.48 12.81
CA GLN A 84 -15.76 13.96 11.44
C GLN A 84 -14.53 13.63 10.61
N GLY A 85 -14.74 13.26 9.36
CA GLY A 85 -13.70 13.21 8.35
C GLY A 85 -13.53 14.57 7.67
N LYS A 86 -12.51 14.71 6.87
CA LYS A 86 -12.22 15.93 6.10
C LYS A 86 -12.79 15.76 4.68
N PRO A 87 -13.90 16.47 4.34
CA PRO A 87 -14.45 16.40 3.00
C PRO A 87 -13.53 17.12 2.01
N PHE A 88 -13.39 16.56 0.83
CA PHE A 88 -12.69 17.18 -0.29
C PHE A 88 -13.30 16.72 -1.62
N LYS A 89 -13.01 17.45 -2.67
CA LYS A 89 -13.42 17.11 -4.03
C LYS A 89 -12.19 16.81 -4.86
N VAL A 90 -12.18 15.65 -5.51
CA VAL A 90 -11.11 15.26 -6.43
C VAL A 90 -11.26 16.08 -7.71
N GLU A 91 -10.22 16.80 -8.10
CA GLU A 91 -10.19 17.51 -9.38
C GLU A 91 -9.93 16.49 -10.49
N TRP A 92 -10.86 16.43 -11.45
CA TRP A 92 -10.83 15.45 -12.54
C TRP A 92 -9.57 15.52 -13.38
N ASP A 93 -9.10 16.73 -13.66
CA ASP A 93 -7.94 16.94 -14.50
C ASP A 93 -6.64 16.43 -13.85
N ALA A 94 -6.54 16.50 -12.52
CA ALA A 94 -5.39 15.95 -11.79
C ALA A 94 -5.34 14.42 -11.91
N ALA A 95 -6.46 13.70 -11.72
CA ALA A 95 -6.50 12.25 -11.81
C ALA A 95 -6.29 11.74 -13.25
N ALA A 96 -6.83 12.43 -14.26
CA ALA A 96 -6.58 12.11 -15.67
C ALA A 96 -5.12 12.39 -16.05
N ALA A 97 -4.53 13.48 -15.55
CA ALA A 97 -3.12 13.81 -15.74
C ALA A 97 -2.20 12.81 -15.07
N GLU A 98 -2.55 12.33 -13.87
CA GLU A 98 -1.79 11.30 -13.14
C GLU A 98 -1.75 9.96 -13.89
N LYS A 99 -2.81 9.59 -14.61
CA LYS A 99 -2.83 8.39 -15.48
C LYS A 99 -1.94 8.54 -16.73
N GLY A 100 -1.53 9.76 -17.10
CA GLY A 100 -0.63 9.99 -18.23
C GLY A 100 -1.12 9.45 -19.57
N GLY A 101 -2.43 9.35 -19.78
CA GLY A 101 -3.06 8.83 -21.00
C GLY A 101 -3.27 7.30 -21.00
N PHE A 102 -2.92 6.60 -19.95
CA PHE A 102 -3.18 5.16 -19.81
C PHE A 102 -4.62 4.88 -19.33
N SER A 103 -5.14 3.71 -19.65
CA SER A 103 -6.51 3.31 -19.27
C SER A 103 -6.65 3.08 -17.76
N SER A 104 -5.56 2.64 -17.10
CA SER A 104 -5.51 2.38 -15.65
C SER A 104 -4.19 2.82 -15.06
N PHE A 105 -4.16 3.02 -13.73
CA PHE A 105 -2.93 3.29 -13.00
C PHE A 105 -1.95 2.13 -13.08
N MET A 106 -2.42 0.89 -13.03
CA MET A 106 -1.56 -0.29 -13.15
C MET A 106 -0.85 -0.33 -14.50
N GLU A 107 -1.53 -0.03 -15.60
CA GLU A 107 -0.93 0.04 -16.92
C GLU A 107 0.16 1.14 -16.97
N LYS A 108 -0.15 2.32 -16.43
CA LYS A 108 0.84 3.40 -16.28
C LYS A 108 2.06 2.95 -15.49
N GLU A 109 1.86 2.35 -14.32
CA GLU A 109 2.96 1.90 -13.45
C GLU A 109 3.83 0.83 -14.12
N ILE A 110 3.24 -0.07 -14.91
CA ILE A 110 3.99 -1.04 -15.73
C ILE A 110 4.91 -0.31 -16.70
N HIS A 111 4.43 0.73 -17.36
CA HIS A 111 5.21 1.51 -18.31
C HIS A 111 6.21 2.47 -17.65
N ASP A 112 5.97 2.87 -16.41
CA ASP A 112 6.89 3.71 -15.62
C ASP A 112 8.11 2.93 -15.07
N GLN A 113 8.06 1.59 -15.02
CA GLN A 113 9.13 0.76 -14.44
C GLN A 113 10.55 1.08 -14.97
N PRO A 114 10.80 1.29 -16.27
CA PRO A 114 12.14 1.62 -16.75
C PRO A 114 12.68 2.92 -16.15
N THR A 115 11.81 3.91 -15.99
CA THR A 115 12.15 5.20 -15.36
C THR A 115 12.39 5.02 -13.86
N ALA A 116 11.50 4.34 -13.16
CA ALA A 116 11.63 4.08 -11.73
C ALA A 116 12.92 3.31 -11.38
N VAL A 117 13.28 2.31 -12.18
CA VAL A 117 14.53 1.56 -12.01
C VAL A 117 15.75 2.45 -12.25
N ARG A 118 15.74 3.23 -13.34
CA ARG A 118 16.82 4.17 -13.64
C ARG A 118 17.01 5.20 -12.51
N ASP A 119 15.93 5.79 -12.03
CA ASP A 119 15.96 6.81 -10.99
C ASP A 119 16.40 6.22 -9.64
N THR A 120 16.00 5.00 -9.34
CA THR A 120 16.48 4.26 -8.16
C THR A 120 17.98 4.00 -8.21
N LEU A 121 18.52 3.77 -9.39
CA LEU A 121 19.96 3.49 -9.58
C LEU A 121 20.79 4.76 -9.77
N MET A 122 20.17 5.93 -9.92
CA MET A 122 20.85 7.20 -10.11
C MET A 122 21.78 7.52 -8.94
N GLY A 123 23.05 7.83 -9.24
CA GLY A 123 24.09 8.11 -8.24
C GLY A 123 24.61 6.87 -7.49
N ARG A 124 24.18 5.67 -7.88
CA ARG A 124 24.62 4.42 -7.24
C ARG A 124 25.67 3.64 -8.04
N PHE A 125 26.24 4.27 -9.05
CA PHE A 125 27.39 3.75 -9.80
C PHE A 125 28.54 4.74 -9.76
N ASP A 126 29.76 4.22 -9.55
CA ASP A 126 30.97 4.99 -9.68
C ASP A 126 31.35 5.22 -11.16
N GLU A 127 32.45 5.96 -11.39
CA GLU A 127 32.97 6.26 -12.73
C GLU A 127 33.33 5.01 -13.55
N ASN A 128 33.58 3.89 -12.90
CA ASN A 128 33.91 2.60 -13.50
C ASN A 128 32.67 1.70 -13.71
N GLY A 129 31.46 2.19 -13.36
CA GLY A 129 30.22 1.43 -13.43
C GLY A 129 30.06 0.40 -12.29
N LYS A 130 30.86 0.47 -11.23
CA LYS A 130 30.73 -0.36 -10.05
C LYS A 130 29.62 0.20 -9.16
N LEU A 131 28.75 -0.67 -8.66
CA LEU A 131 27.69 -0.30 -7.74
C LEU A 131 28.28 0.23 -6.42
N THR A 132 27.84 1.44 -6.04
CA THR A 132 28.20 2.08 -4.77
C THR A 132 26.94 2.31 -3.96
N LEU A 133 26.85 1.70 -2.80
CA LEU A 133 25.73 1.81 -1.87
C LEU A 133 26.21 2.47 -0.58
N ASP A 134 26.41 3.78 -0.62
CA ASP A 134 27.01 4.56 0.48
C ASP A 134 26.20 4.46 1.78
N GLU A 135 24.89 4.22 1.68
CA GLU A 135 24.00 4.02 2.82
C GLU A 135 24.04 2.59 3.37
N LEU A 136 24.61 1.64 2.65
CA LEU A 136 24.75 0.26 3.07
C LEU A 136 26.06 0.07 3.86
N HIS A 137 26.02 0.29 5.16
CA HIS A 137 27.18 0.16 6.04
C HIS A 137 27.51 -1.32 6.34
N ILE A 138 27.66 -2.13 5.29
CA ILE A 138 28.07 -3.54 5.40
C ILE A 138 29.45 -3.70 4.78
N ASP A 139 30.38 -4.20 5.58
CA ASP A 139 31.73 -4.47 5.09
C ASP A 139 31.74 -5.55 3.98
N GLU A 140 32.60 -5.39 3.00
CA GLU A 140 32.71 -6.33 1.87
C GLU A 140 33.02 -7.76 2.34
N THR A 141 33.78 -7.91 3.43
CA THR A 141 34.08 -9.22 4.05
C THR A 141 32.82 -9.90 4.55
N VAL A 142 31.92 -9.13 5.16
CA VAL A 142 30.62 -9.62 5.64
C VAL A 142 29.74 -10.02 4.44
N LEU A 143 29.68 -9.15 3.39
CA LEU A 143 28.93 -9.48 2.16
C LEU A 143 29.42 -10.77 1.51
N ARG A 144 30.74 -11.00 1.49
CA ARG A 144 31.32 -12.24 0.93
C ARG A 144 31.11 -13.49 1.80
N SER A 145 30.76 -13.31 3.06
CA SER A 145 30.49 -14.42 4.00
C SER A 145 29.02 -14.83 4.07
N ILE A 146 28.14 -14.11 3.36
CA ILE A 146 26.71 -14.44 3.33
C ILE A 146 26.49 -15.79 2.66
N ASP A 147 25.79 -16.67 3.33
CA ASP A 147 25.43 -18.02 2.85
C ASP A 147 23.93 -18.17 2.53
N LYS A 148 23.12 -17.16 2.88
CA LYS A 148 21.68 -17.13 2.65
C LYS A 148 21.14 -15.70 2.54
N ILE A 149 20.11 -15.51 1.72
CA ILE A 149 19.36 -14.25 1.62
C ILE A 149 17.90 -14.54 1.90
N ILE A 150 17.28 -13.70 2.74
CA ILE A 150 15.84 -13.73 2.99
C ILE A 150 15.26 -12.41 2.52
N VAL A 151 14.30 -12.48 1.60
CA VAL A 151 13.56 -11.32 1.11
C VAL A 151 12.20 -11.30 1.80
N ILE A 152 11.92 -10.23 2.53
CA ILE A 152 10.68 -10.07 3.28
C ILE A 152 9.89 -8.93 2.66
N ALA A 153 8.74 -9.21 2.08
CA ALA A 153 7.90 -8.21 1.40
C ALA A 153 6.45 -8.66 1.28
N CYS A 154 5.59 -7.77 0.80
CA CYS A 154 4.20 -8.04 0.41
C CYS A 154 3.91 -7.47 -0.98
N GLY A 155 2.84 -7.91 -1.62
CA GLY A 155 2.36 -7.39 -2.91
C GLY A 155 3.40 -7.51 -4.02
N THR A 156 3.49 -6.49 -4.86
CA THR A 156 4.40 -6.46 -6.03
C THR A 156 5.87 -6.49 -5.63
N ALA A 157 6.23 -5.99 -4.45
CA ALA A 157 7.59 -6.10 -3.91
C ALA A 157 7.98 -7.56 -3.63
N ALA A 158 7.07 -8.39 -3.11
CA ALA A 158 7.30 -9.82 -2.94
C ALA A 158 7.47 -10.52 -4.29
N TYR A 159 6.68 -10.15 -5.30
CA TYR A 159 6.83 -10.69 -6.66
C TYR A 159 8.17 -10.30 -7.29
N ALA A 160 8.64 -9.07 -7.09
CA ALA A 160 10.00 -8.68 -7.49
C ALA A 160 11.06 -9.55 -6.79
N GLY A 161 10.88 -9.85 -5.50
CA GLY A 161 11.72 -10.78 -4.76
C GLY A 161 11.73 -12.18 -5.38
N HIS A 162 10.58 -12.71 -5.80
CA HIS A 162 10.50 -14.02 -6.48
C HIS A 162 11.30 -14.05 -7.80
N VAL A 163 11.26 -12.96 -8.58
CA VAL A 163 12.08 -12.85 -9.80
C VAL A 163 13.56 -12.73 -9.43
N ALA A 164 13.90 -11.88 -8.46
CA ALA A 164 15.26 -11.68 -8.00
C ALA A 164 15.90 -12.98 -7.46
N LYS A 165 15.12 -13.85 -6.81
CA LYS A 165 15.57 -15.16 -6.34
C LYS A 165 16.29 -15.95 -7.43
N TYR A 166 15.67 -16.11 -8.59
CA TYR A 166 16.27 -16.88 -9.71
C TYR A 166 17.59 -16.25 -10.18
N ALA A 167 17.65 -14.94 -10.26
CA ALA A 167 18.87 -14.23 -10.67
C ALA A 167 19.98 -14.39 -9.63
N ILE A 168 19.68 -14.15 -8.35
CA ILE A 168 20.67 -14.24 -7.27
C ILE A 168 21.19 -15.66 -7.11
N GLU A 169 20.31 -16.65 -7.06
CA GLU A 169 20.71 -18.06 -6.95
C GLU A 169 21.58 -18.52 -8.14
N HIS A 170 21.27 -17.99 -9.35
CA HIS A 170 22.05 -18.29 -10.54
C HIS A 170 23.45 -17.65 -10.51
N TRP A 171 23.53 -16.35 -10.15
CA TRP A 171 24.78 -15.60 -10.22
C TRP A 171 25.66 -15.77 -8.99
N CYS A 172 25.05 -15.77 -7.80
CA CYS A 172 25.79 -15.79 -6.54
C CYS A 172 25.94 -17.19 -5.95
N ARG A 173 25.13 -18.17 -6.38
CA ARG A 173 25.06 -19.53 -5.82
C ARG A 173 24.71 -19.55 -4.33
N ILE A 174 23.94 -18.56 -3.90
CA ILE A 174 23.46 -18.39 -2.53
C ILE A 174 21.95 -18.65 -2.53
N PRO A 175 21.40 -19.49 -1.63
CA PRO A 175 19.98 -19.76 -1.55
C PRO A 175 19.21 -18.51 -1.14
N VAL A 176 18.06 -18.29 -1.76
CA VAL A 176 17.18 -17.16 -1.48
C VAL A 176 15.81 -17.67 -1.05
N GLU A 177 15.35 -17.25 0.12
CA GLU A 177 13.98 -17.47 0.60
C GLU A 177 13.15 -16.19 0.44
N ILE A 178 11.89 -16.37 0.08
CA ILE A 178 10.92 -15.26 -0.02
C ILE A 178 9.86 -15.50 1.03
N GLU A 179 9.68 -14.54 1.90
CA GLU A 179 8.70 -14.59 2.98
C GLU A 179 7.73 -13.41 2.90
N LEU A 180 6.47 -13.67 3.13
CA LEU A 180 5.48 -12.62 3.26
C LEU A 180 5.65 -11.91 4.61
N ALA A 181 5.75 -10.58 4.60
CA ALA A 181 6.10 -9.80 5.78
C ALA A 181 5.14 -10.02 6.97
N HIS A 182 3.85 -10.24 6.68
CA HIS A 182 2.86 -10.50 7.72
C HIS A 182 2.98 -11.91 8.31
N GLU A 183 3.48 -12.90 7.56
CA GLU A 183 3.76 -14.25 8.05
C GLU A 183 5.10 -14.31 8.81
N PHE A 184 6.13 -13.69 8.23
CA PHE A 184 7.48 -13.67 8.83
C PHE A 184 7.49 -13.10 10.24
N ARG A 185 6.66 -12.08 10.51
CA ARG A 185 6.55 -11.45 11.83
C ARG A 185 6.13 -12.42 12.95
N TYR A 186 5.34 -13.41 12.62
CA TYR A 186 4.73 -14.34 13.59
C TYR A 186 5.27 -15.76 13.51
N ARG A 187 6.27 -15.95 12.69
CA ARG A 187 6.96 -17.22 12.54
C ARG A 187 8.02 -17.37 13.63
N ASP A 188 7.95 -18.46 14.41
CA ASP A 188 8.95 -18.84 15.42
C ASP A 188 10.20 -19.48 14.78
#